data_caf7eae362d267c67bc1f74be8962518
#
_entry.id   caf7eae362d267c67bc1f74be8962518
#
_cell.length_a   1.000
_cell.length_b   1.000
_cell.length_c   1.000
_cell.angle_alpha   90.00
_cell.angle_beta   90.00
_cell.angle_gamma   90.00
#
_symmetry.space_group_name_H-M   'P 1'
#
loop_
_entity.id
_entity.type
_entity.pdbx_description
1 polymer ?
#
loop_
_entity_poly.entity_id
_entity_poly.type
_entity_poly.pdbx_seq_one_letter_code
_entity_poly.pdbx_strand_id
1 'polypeptide(L)'
;MIKRFSSLYAGHVDFEESGQNADPVNDRRYSTEHLASVFDKCEALARCMDEHGYHTLWFAEHHFQHEGYEVIPNIPMLGVHLSHLTKSLRYGCGFNITPMWHPLRLAEDFAVADILSKGRVTFGVGRGYHTREVETLGGPLLDAEANRDIFEEQVDILF
;
A
#
# COMPACT_ATOMS: atom_id res chain seq x y z
N MET A 1 6.41 -18.52 22.01
CA MET A 1 5.20 -18.94 21.24
C MET A 1 4.72 -17.78 20.37
N ILE A 2 4.55 -18.00 19.08
CA ILE A 2 4.02 -16.96 18.16
C ILE A 2 2.54 -16.73 18.53
N LYS A 3 2.18 -15.45 18.71
CA LYS A 3 0.81 -15.08 19.14
C LYS A 3 0.02 -14.35 18.05
N ARG A 4 0.68 -13.87 16.98
CA ARG A 4 0.06 -13.06 15.93
C ARG A 4 0.61 -13.48 14.58
N PHE A 5 -0.27 -13.67 13.62
CA PHE A 5 0.07 -13.94 12.23
C PHE A 5 -0.42 -12.79 11.37
N SER A 6 0.38 -12.41 10.40
CA SER A 6 0.07 -11.33 9.46
C SER A 6 0.50 -11.77 8.06
N SER A 7 -0.08 -11.16 7.04
CA SER A 7 0.33 -11.36 5.64
C SER A 7 0.53 -10.02 4.96
N LEU A 8 1.35 -10.00 3.93
CA LEU A 8 1.52 -8.86 3.03
C LEU A 8 0.93 -9.25 1.67
N TYR A 9 0.18 -8.33 1.09
CA TYR A 9 -0.25 -8.38 -0.30
C TYR A 9 0.13 -7.07 -0.99
N ALA A 10 1.04 -7.15 -1.94
CA ALA A 10 1.56 -5.97 -2.64
C ALA A 10 0.59 -5.37 -3.68
N GLY A 11 -0.48 -6.10 -4.03
CA GLY A 11 -1.48 -5.61 -4.96
C GLY A 11 -1.21 -5.99 -6.41
N HIS A 12 -0.71 -7.20 -6.68
CA HIS A 12 -0.52 -7.69 -8.05
C HIS A 12 -1.80 -8.27 -8.64
N VAL A 13 -1.98 -8.10 -9.94
CA VAL A 13 -3.03 -8.79 -10.71
C VAL A 13 -2.71 -10.28 -10.90
N ASP A 14 -3.68 -11.06 -11.40
CA ASP A 14 -3.37 -12.38 -11.93
C ASP A 14 -2.66 -12.21 -13.27
N PHE A 15 -1.43 -12.69 -13.34
CA PHE A 15 -0.66 -12.67 -14.57
C PHE A 15 -1.12 -13.84 -15.46
N GLU A 16 -1.76 -13.52 -16.58
CA GLU A 16 -2.24 -14.52 -17.55
C GLU A 16 -1.06 -15.27 -18.21
N GLU A 17 0.07 -14.57 -18.39
CA GLU A 17 1.28 -15.13 -18.94
C GLU A 17 2.46 -14.86 -18.00
N SER A 18 3.00 -15.91 -17.44
CA SER A 18 4.20 -15.85 -16.58
C SER A 18 5.20 -16.94 -16.98
N GLY A 19 6.49 -16.66 -16.81
CA GLY A 19 7.57 -17.60 -17.11
C GLY A 19 8.48 -17.15 -18.26
N GLN A 20 9.32 -18.06 -18.77
CA GLN A 20 10.40 -17.75 -19.72
C GLN A 20 9.91 -17.19 -21.08
N ASN A 21 8.70 -17.48 -21.49
CA ASN A 21 8.16 -17.04 -22.78
C ASN A 21 7.13 -15.91 -22.63
N ALA A 22 6.96 -15.36 -21.43
CA ALA A 22 6.06 -14.26 -21.20
C ALA A 22 6.68 -12.94 -21.68
N ASP A 23 5.82 -11.96 -21.99
CA ASP A 23 6.27 -10.60 -22.29
C ASP A 23 7.08 -10.03 -21.11
N PRO A 24 8.13 -9.24 -21.37
CA PRO A 24 8.83 -8.52 -20.31
C PRO A 24 7.88 -7.74 -19.44
N VAL A 25 8.09 -7.74 -18.13
CA VAL A 25 7.18 -7.09 -17.16
C VAL A 25 6.90 -5.64 -17.53
N ASN A 26 7.93 -4.89 -17.93
CA ASN A 26 7.80 -3.47 -18.29
C ASN A 26 6.97 -3.22 -19.55
N ASP A 27 6.78 -4.22 -20.40
CA ASP A 27 6.04 -4.10 -21.66
C ASP A 27 4.56 -4.47 -21.51
N ARG A 28 4.19 -5.04 -20.37
CA ARG A 28 2.80 -5.42 -20.09
C ARG A 28 1.90 -4.22 -19.93
N ARG A 29 0.68 -4.33 -20.43
CA ARG A 29 -0.35 -3.29 -20.36
C ARG A 29 -1.70 -3.96 -20.14
N TYR A 30 -2.14 -3.98 -18.89
CA TYR A 30 -3.43 -4.53 -18.53
C TYR A 30 -4.56 -3.50 -18.68
N SER A 31 -5.77 -3.97 -18.93
CA SER A 31 -6.95 -3.12 -18.96
C SER A 31 -7.26 -2.56 -17.57
N THR A 32 -8.00 -1.47 -17.51
CA THR A 32 -8.45 -0.87 -16.24
C THR A 32 -9.24 -1.85 -15.40
N GLU A 33 -10.10 -2.66 -16.03
CA GLU A 33 -10.90 -3.68 -15.36
C GLU A 33 -10.02 -4.76 -14.73
N HIS A 34 -8.98 -5.19 -15.46
CA HIS A 34 -8.04 -6.20 -14.94
C HIS A 34 -7.23 -5.63 -13.76
N LEU A 35 -6.74 -4.39 -13.86
CA LEU A 35 -6.06 -3.73 -12.75
C LEU A 35 -6.98 -3.54 -11.53
N ALA A 36 -8.25 -3.17 -11.76
CA ALA A 36 -9.23 -3.00 -10.70
C ALA A 36 -9.58 -4.30 -9.95
N SER A 37 -9.41 -5.46 -10.58
CA SER A 37 -9.66 -6.77 -9.94
C SER A 37 -8.80 -7.03 -8.70
N VAL A 38 -7.71 -6.28 -8.51
CA VAL A 38 -6.88 -6.31 -7.30
C VAL A 38 -7.70 -5.96 -6.06
N PHE A 39 -8.66 -5.04 -6.16
CA PHE A 39 -9.49 -4.66 -5.03
C PHE A 39 -10.46 -5.76 -4.60
N ASP A 40 -10.98 -6.55 -5.55
CA ASP A 40 -11.78 -7.74 -5.25
C ASP A 40 -10.94 -8.79 -4.49
N LYS A 41 -9.67 -8.95 -4.86
CA LYS A 41 -8.73 -9.81 -4.13
C LYS A 41 -8.44 -9.28 -2.72
N CYS A 42 -8.28 -7.96 -2.56
CA CYS A 42 -8.09 -7.35 -1.25
C CYS A 42 -9.29 -7.66 -0.34
N GLU A 43 -10.52 -7.56 -0.84
CA GLU A 43 -11.73 -7.91 -0.09
C GLU A 43 -11.77 -9.39 0.29
N ALA A 44 -11.50 -10.28 -0.67
CA ALA A 44 -11.51 -11.73 -0.45
C ALA A 44 -10.46 -12.13 0.61
N LEU A 45 -9.24 -11.60 0.49
CA LEU A 45 -8.16 -11.82 1.46
C LEU A 45 -8.53 -11.29 2.85
N ALA A 46 -9.07 -10.07 2.93
CA ALA A 46 -9.46 -9.46 4.19
C ALA A 46 -10.52 -10.29 4.92
N ARG A 47 -11.56 -10.73 4.23
CA ARG A 47 -12.61 -11.60 4.80
C ARG A 47 -12.04 -12.93 5.28
N CYS A 48 -11.25 -13.59 4.43
CA CYS A 48 -10.64 -14.87 4.75
C CYS A 48 -9.71 -14.74 5.99
N MET A 49 -8.86 -13.72 6.02
CA MET A 49 -7.93 -13.51 7.12
C MET A 49 -8.65 -13.15 8.43
N ASP A 50 -9.72 -12.35 8.38
CA ASP A 50 -10.53 -12.01 9.56
C ASP A 50 -11.22 -13.25 10.14
N GLU A 51 -11.81 -14.10 9.27
CA GLU A 51 -12.44 -15.37 9.65
C GLU A 51 -11.47 -16.36 10.31
N HIS A 52 -10.21 -16.36 9.86
CA HIS A 52 -9.17 -17.25 10.38
C HIS A 52 -8.33 -16.65 11.52
N GLY A 53 -8.69 -15.46 12.00
CA GLY A 53 -8.06 -14.84 13.16
C GLY A 53 -6.64 -14.30 12.92
N TYR A 54 -6.31 -13.93 11.69
CA TYR A 54 -5.09 -13.20 11.40
C TYR A 54 -5.10 -11.82 12.06
N HIS A 55 -3.91 -11.31 12.40
CA HIS A 55 -3.80 -10.04 13.09
C HIS A 55 -3.82 -8.84 12.15
N THR A 56 -3.00 -8.85 11.09
CA THR A 56 -2.86 -7.70 10.19
C THR A 56 -2.70 -8.15 8.75
N LEU A 57 -3.41 -7.50 7.84
CA LEU A 57 -3.15 -7.53 6.40
C LEU A 57 -2.38 -6.27 6.04
N TRP A 58 -1.17 -6.46 5.52
CA TRP A 58 -0.28 -5.39 5.09
C TRP A 58 -0.40 -5.15 3.60
N PHE A 59 -0.32 -3.88 3.20
CA PHE A 59 -0.29 -3.46 1.80
C PHE A 59 0.93 -2.59 1.54
N ALA A 60 1.42 -2.60 0.29
CA ALA A 60 2.44 -1.68 -0.20
C ALA A 60 1.78 -0.57 -1.02
N GLU A 61 2.31 0.66 -0.91
CA GLU A 61 1.87 1.80 -1.73
C GLU A 61 2.69 1.84 -3.01
N HIS A 62 1.99 1.74 -4.15
CA HIS A 62 2.60 1.81 -5.47
C HIS A 62 1.73 2.57 -6.47
N HIS A 63 2.38 3.28 -7.39
CA HIS A 63 1.73 4.16 -8.34
C HIS A 63 2.16 3.86 -9.79
N PHE A 64 1.27 4.16 -10.75
CA PHE A 64 1.56 4.10 -12.19
C PHE A 64 1.99 2.71 -12.71
N GLN A 65 1.56 1.66 -12.04
CA GLN A 65 1.93 0.26 -12.31
C GLN A 65 0.96 -0.38 -13.33
N HIS A 66 0.94 0.12 -14.56
CA HIS A 66 0.09 -0.43 -15.64
C HIS A 66 0.47 -1.86 -16.05
N GLU A 67 1.65 -2.32 -15.66
CA GLU A 67 2.10 -3.70 -15.78
C GLU A 67 1.45 -4.63 -14.75
N GLY A 68 0.61 -4.12 -13.86
CA GLY A 68 -0.20 -4.91 -12.91
C GLY A 68 0.58 -5.55 -11.77
N TYR A 69 1.80 -5.12 -11.52
CA TYR A 69 2.66 -5.75 -10.53
C TYR A 69 2.33 -5.31 -9.09
N GLU A 70 2.05 -4.02 -8.88
CA GLU A 70 1.72 -3.42 -7.59
C GLU A 70 0.82 -2.22 -7.84
N VAL A 71 -0.51 -2.35 -7.65
CA VAL A 71 -1.47 -1.34 -8.14
C VAL A 71 -2.32 -0.70 -7.05
N ILE A 72 -1.84 -0.67 -5.81
CA ILE A 72 -2.57 -0.05 -4.69
C ILE A 72 -1.98 1.34 -4.38
N PRO A 73 -2.61 2.43 -4.82
CA PRO A 73 -2.04 3.77 -4.66
C PRO A 73 -2.44 4.48 -3.37
N ASN A 74 -3.42 3.96 -2.63
CA ASN A 74 -3.91 4.61 -1.41
C ASN A 74 -4.33 3.58 -0.37
N ILE A 75 -3.44 3.32 0.59
CA ILE A 75 -3.66 2.32 1.63
C ILE A 75 -4.66 2.81 2.71
N PRO A 76 -4.65 4.07 3.19
CA PRO A 76 -5.64 4.53 4.15
C PRO A 76 -7.08 4.37 3.67
N MET A 77 -7.36 4.76 2.42
CA MET A 77 -8.69 4.62 1.83
C MET A 77 -9.11 3.16 1.70
N LEU A 78 -8.22 2.29 1.22
CA LEU A 78 -8.46 0.85 1.14
C LEU A 78 -8.70 0.25 2.53
N GLY A 79 -7.87 0.61 3.52
CA GLY A 79 -8.00 0.13 4.89
C GLY A 79 -9.34 0.49 5.53
N VAL A 80 -9.84 1.71 5.30
CA VAL A 80 -11.17 2.14 5.75
C VAL A 80 -12.26 1.29 5.10
N HIS A 81 -12.21 1.09 3.78
CA HIS A 81 -13.15 0.25 3.06
C HIS A 81 -13.18 -1.18 3.63
N LEU A 82 -12.03 -1.83 3.73
CA LEU A 82 -11.93 -3.20 4.22
C LEU A 82 -12.32 -3.33 5.70
N SER A 83 -12.13 -2.26 6.49
CA SER A 83 -12.55 -2.25 7.89
C SER A 83 -14.06 -2.39 8.08
N HIS A 84 -14.87 -1.97 7.11
CA HIS A 84 -16.31 -2.16 7.12
C HIS A 84 -16.73 -3.58 6.73
N LEU A 85 -15.86 -4.34 6.07
CA LEU A 85 -16.10 -5.72 5.64
C LEU A 85 -15.63 -6.75 6.66
N THR A 86 -14.88 -6.35 7.68
CA THR A 86 -14.23 -7.21 8.66
C THR A 86 -14.52 -6.75 10.10
N LYS A 87 -14.31 -7.65 11.08
CA LYS A 87 -14.63 -7.39 12.48
C LYS A 87 -13.41 -6.99 13.32
N SER A 88 -12.28 -7.67 13.12
CA SER A 88 -11.12 -7.59 13.99
C SER A 88 -9.79 -7.40 13.26
N LEU A 89 -9.71 -7.72 11.97
CA LEU A 89 -8.50 -7.61 11.18
C LEU A 89 -7.98 -6.17 11.16
N ARG A 90 -6.69 -6.00 11.37
CA ARG A 90 -5.98 -4.71 11.24
C ARG A 90 -5.42 -4.54 9.84
N TYR A 91 -5.21 -3.31 9.45
CA TYR A 91 -4.63 -2.94 8.15
C TYR A 91 -3.35 -2.19 8.37
N GLY A 92 -2.29 -2.60 7.69
CA GLY A 92 -0.96 -2.02 7.83
C GLY A 92 -0.44 -1.45 6.51
N CYS A 93 0.24 -0.31 6.60
CA CYS A 93 1.02 0.23 5.49
C CYS A 93 2.44 -0.31 5.56
N GLY A 94 2.82 -1.06 4.59
CA GLY A 94 4.13 -1.63 4.52
C GLY A 94 4.83 -1.37 3.16
N PHE A 95 5.08 -0.10 2.77
CA PHE A 95 4.98 1.13 3.57
C PHE A 95 4.16 2.20 2.85
N ASN A 96 3.77 3.27 3.57
CA ASN A 96 3.34 4.51 2.96
C ASN A 96 4.59 5.38 2.70
N ILE A 97 4.73 5.87 1.49
CA ILE A 97 5.96 6.54 1.03
C ILE A 97 5.85 8.05 1.28
N THR A 98 6.27 8.48 2.46
CA THR A 98 6.02 9.86 2.93
C THR A 98 6.57 10.94 2.02
N PRO A 99 7.76 10.84 1.36
CA PRO A 99 8.23 11.89 0.45
C PRO A 99 7.32 12.18 -0.75
N MET A 100 6.33 11.32 -1.02
CA MET A 100 5.31 11.56 -2.06
C MET A 100 4.07 12.31 -1.54
N TRP A 101 4.03 12.64 -0.25
CA TRP A 101 2.86 13.22 0.40
C TRP A 101 3.18 14.56 1.06
N HIS A 102 2.16 15.41 1.13
CA HIS A 102 2.22 16.56 2.04
C HIS A 102 1.97 16.06 3.47
N PRO A 103 2.90 16.23 4.43
CA PRO A 103 2.84 15.55 5.74
C PRO A 103 1.59 15.87 6.54
N LEU A 104 1.10 17.12 6.54
CA LEU A 104 -0.13 17.46 7.24
C LEU A 104 -1.36 16.79 6.64
N ARG A 105 -1.43 16.65 5.30
CA ARG A 105 -2.53 15.92 4.66
C ARG A 105 -2.49 14.44 4.99
N LEU A 106 -1.29 13.87 4.98
CA LEU A 106 -1.10 12.47 5.36
C LEU A 106 -1.52 12.20 6.81
N ALA A 107 -1.14 13.10 7.74
CA ALA A 107 -1.56 13.02 9.13
C ALA A 107 -3.09 13.05 9.29
N GLU A 108 -3.77 13.99 8.58
CA GLU A 108 -5.23 14.07 8.59
C GLU A 108 -5.88 12.80 8.04
N ASP A 109 -5.40 12.29 6.90
CA ASP A 109 -5.96 11.10 6.26
C ASP A 109 -5.81 9.85 7.16
N PHE A 110 -4.66 9.69 7.82
CA PHE A 110 -4.46 8.60 8.78
C PHE A 110 -5.29 8.78 10.06
N ALA A 111 -5.44 10.00 10.58
CA ALA A 111 -6.30 10.25 11.74
C ALA A 111 -7.77 9.89 11.43
N VAL A 112 -8.26 10.28 10.26
CA VAL A 112 -9.62 9.93 9.81
C VAL A 112 -9.75 8.43 9.60
N ALA A 113 -8.76 7.79 8.96
CA ALA A 113 -8.75 6.35 8.74
C ALA A 113 -8.74 5.57 10.06
N ASP A 114 -7.99 6.02 11.07
CA ASP A 114 -7.97 5.39 12.39
C ASP A 114 -9.33 5.49 13.11
N ILE A 115 -9.94 6.67 13.10
CA ILE A 115 -11.28 6.89 13.67
C ILE A 115 -12.32 5.98 12.98
N LEU A 116 -12.38 5.98 11.65
CA LEU A 116 -13.35 5.21 10.88
C LEU A 116 -13.14 3.70 11.00
N SER A 117 -11.90 3.25 11.08
CA SER A 117 -11.55 1.84 11.29
C SER A 117 -11.65 1.39 12.76
N LYS A 118 -11.92 2.31 13.69
CA LYS A 118 -11.95 2.06 15.15
C LYS A 118 -10.61 1.56 15.69
N GLY A 119 -9.52 2.26 15.33
CA GLY A 119 -8.17 1.95 15.81
C GLY A 119 -7.51 0.75 15.13
N ARG A 120 -7.97 0.33 13.95
CA ARG A 120 -7.44 -0.85 13.25
C ARG A 120 -6.41 -0.56 12.17
N VAL A 121 -6.04 0.69 11.96
CA VAL A 121 -4.96 1.06 11.04
C VAL A 121 -3.62 0.99 11.75
N THR A 122 -2.60 0.50 11.04
CA THR A 122 -1.20 0.51 11.48
C THR A 122 -0.41 1.32 10.46
N PHE A 123 0.14 2.44 10.92
CA PHE A 123 0.87 3.36 10.07
C PHE A 123 2.34 2.95 9.97
N GLY A 124 2.78 2.52 8.80
CA GLY A 124 4.17 2.24 8.49
C GLY A 124 4.65 3.17 7.39
N VAL A 125 5.82 3.78 7.57
CA VAL A 125 6.38 4.78 6.66
C VAL A 125 7.68 4.35 6.03
N GLY A 126 7.93 4.80 4.81
CA GLY A 126 9.14 4.52 4.05
C GLY A 126 9.55 5.69 3.15
N ARG A 127 10.80 5.65 2.67
CA ARG A 127 11.36 6.69 1.79
C ARG A 127 11.06 6.47 0.30
N GLY A 128 10.60 5.27 -0.04
CA GLY A 128 10.45 4.85 -1.42
C GLY A 128 11.73 4.30 -2.05
N TYR A 129 11.56 3.56 -3.14
CA TYR A 129 12.66 3.01 -3.94
C TYR A 129 12.36 3.04 -5.46
N HIS A 130 11.12 3.38 -5.83
CA HIS A 130 10.67 3.39 -7.21
C HIS A 130 10.79 4.80 -7.79
N THR A 131 11.76 5.03 -8.66
CA THR A 131 12.02 6.35 -9.27
C THR A 131 10.79 6.90 -9.99
N ARG A 132 10.11 6.07 -10.78
CA ARG A 132 8.90 6.46 -11.52
C ARG A 132 7.81 7.03 -10.60
N GLU A 133 7.66 6.48 -9.41
CA GLU A 133 6.63 6.90 -8.46
C GLU A 133 7.06 8.15 -7.70
N VAL A 134 8.18 8.06 -7.01
CA VAL A 134 8.65 9.09 -6.08
C VAL A 134 8.95 10.40 -6.82
N GLU A 135 9.68 10.36 -7.94
CA GLU A 135 10.00 11.57 -8.72
C GLU A 135 8.76 12.18 -9.37
N THR A 136 7.83 11.35 -9.87
CA THR A 136 6.59 11.85 -10.49
C THR A 136 5.70 12.57 -9.48
N LEU A 137 5.70 12.12 -8.23
CA LEU A 137 4.92 12.72 -7.15
C LEU A 137 5.70 13.80 -6.35
N GLY A 138 6.87 14.19 -6.84
CA GLY A 138 7.64 15.33 -6.34
C GLY A 138 8.65 15.01 -5.24
N GLY A 139 8.83 13.73 -4.89
CA GLY A 139 9.88 13.32 -3.96
C GLY A 139 11.23 13.18 -4.67
N PRO A 140 12.35 13.66 -4.08
CA PRO A 140 13.66 13.64 -4.73
C PRO A 140 14.40 12.31 -4.52
N LEU A 141 13.92 11.22 -5.12
CA LEU A 141 14.52 9.90 -4.91
C LEU A 141 15.96 9.77 -5.45
N LEU A 142 16.25 10.42 -6.58
CA LEU A 142 17.57 10.39 -7.21
C LEU A 142 18.63 11.17 -6.40
N ASP A 143 18.20 12.09 -5.58
CA ASP A 143 19.04 12.73 -4.56
C ASP A 143 18.81 12.05 -3.21
N ALA A 144 19.67 11.10 -2.88
CA ALA A 144 19.52 10.26 -1.69
C ALA A 144 19.64 11.03 -0.37
N GLU A 145 20.36 12.16 -0.34
CA GLU A 145 20.49 13.03 0.82
C GLU A 145 19.20 13.84 0.99
N ALA A 146 18.76 14.54 -0.03
CA ALA A 146 17.50 15.30 -0.01
C ALA A 146 16.28 14.40 0.29
N ASN A 147 16.25 13.17 -0.26
CA ASN A 147 15.19 12.21 0.05
C ASN A 147 15.17 11.81 1.53
N ARG A 148 16.36 11.63 2.12
CA ARG A 148 16.47 11.31 3.55
C ARG A 148 16.03 12.49 4.41
N ASP A 149 16.49 13.69 4.11
CA ASP A 149 16.17 14.89 4.87
C ASP A 149 14.67 15.16 4.89
N ILE A 150 14.01 15.07 3.74
CA ILE A 150 12.55 15.19 3.63
C ILE A 150 11.85 14.09 4.44
N PHE A 151 12.32 12.85 4.36
CA PHE A 151 11.73 11.75 5.12
C PHE A 151 11.84 11.97 6.63
N GLU A 152 13.02 12.37 7.11
CA GLU A 152 13.27 12.59 8.53
C GLU A 152 12.43 13.78 9.05
N GLU A 153 12.37 14.90 8.31
CA GLU A 153 11.49 16.04 8.63
C GLU A 153 10.02 15.63 8.69
N GLN A 154 9.57 14.84 7.72
CA GLN A 154 8.17 14.38 7.70
C GLN A 154 7.85 13.44 8.85
N VAL A 155 8.76 12.56 9.22
CA VAL A 155 8.61 11.71 10.41
C VAL A 155 8.45 12.55 11.67
N ASP A 156 9.28 13.59 11.84
CA ASP A 156 9.19 14.50 12.98
C ASP A 156 7.87 15.31 13.01
N ILE A 157 7.27 15.59 11.85
CA ILE A 157 5.95 16.24 11.77
C ILE A 157 4.81 15.27 12.11
N LEU A 158 4.96 13.99 11.74
CA LEU A 158 3.90 12.98 11.86
C LEU A 158 3.81 12.36 13.25
N PHE A 159 4.89 12.37 14.03
CA PHE A 159 4.99 11.69 15.33
C PHE A 159 5.48 12.61 16.46
#